data_5d5c6a032ea6edb442bb33c80a886fdf
#
_entry.id   5d5c6a032ea6edb442bb33c80a886fdf
#
_cell.length_a   1.000
_cell.length_b   1.000
_cell.length_c   1.000
_cell.angle_alpha   90.00
_cell.angle_beta   90.00
_cell.angle_gamma   90.00
#
_symmetry.space_group_name_H-M   'P 1'
#
loop_
_entity.id
_entity.type
_entity.pdbx_description
1 polymer ?
#
loop_
_entity_poly.entity_id
_entity_poly.type
_entity_poly.pdbx_seq_one_letter_code
_entity_poly.pdbx_strand_id
1 'polypeptide(L)'
;GPVAGIAAGLARLAAEPGGPAPRTAVLTCDAPESWRALPVLVRALRAAPGSCPGVCALDGDHVQYLLGVYRTMRLHEAVAPGGGPLRDVSVRRVLGRLGVQAVGLGGLAAAARDLDTWGEVRAWDSSR
;
A
#
# COMPACT_ATOMS: atom_id res chain seq x y z
N GLY A 1 3.39 -11.24 13.35
CA GLY A 1 2.19 -10.59 12.84
C GLY A 1 2.45 -9.74 11.62
N PRO A 2 1.45 -9.02 11.13
CA PRO A 2 1.57 -8.25 9.88
C PRO A 2 2.67 -7.20 9.90
N VAL A 3 2.88 -6.52 11.01
CA VAL A 3 3.90 -5.48 11.12
C VAL A 3 5.30 -6.07 10.92
N ALA A 4 5.58 -7.20 11.56
CA ALA A 4 6.87 -7.89 11.40
C ALA A 4 7.02 -8.42 9.96
N GLY A 5 5.93 -8.88 9.36
CA GLY A 5 5.92 -9.31 7.96
C GLY A 5 6.26 -8.19 6.99
N ILE A 6 5.70 -7.01 7.21
CA ILE A 6 6.02 -5.82 6.40
C ILE A 6 7.50 -5.47 6.55
N ALA A 7 8.02 -5.46 7.78
CA ALA A 7 9.42 -5.17 8.03
C ALA A 7 10.35 -6.16 7.32
N ALA A 8 10.01 -7.46 7.38
CA ALA A 8 10.78 -8.49 6.69
C ALA A 8 10.75 -8.32 5.18
N GLY A 9 9.57 -8.00 4.62
CA GLY A 9 9.42 -7.75 3.19
C GLY A 9 10.24 -6.55 2.73
N LEU A 10 10.23 -5.47 3.50
CA LEU A 10 11.03 -4.28 3.19
C LEU A 10 12.52 -4.58 3.21
N ALA A 11 12.98 -5.35 4.19
CA ALA A 11 14.39 -5.75 4.25
C ALA A 11 14.78 -6.56 3.02
N ARG A 12 13.92 -7.48 2.59
CA ARG A 12 14.13 -8.29 1.40
C ARG A 12 14.22 -7.44 0.14
N LEU A 13 13.28 -6.49 -0.02
CA LEU A 13 13.26 -5.60 -1.19
C LEU A 13 14.48 -4.68 -1.21
N ALA A 14 14.92 -4.22 -0.05
CA ALA A 14 16.12 -3.37 0.03
C ALA A 14 17.38 -4.11 -0.38
N ALA A 15 17.41 -5.43 -0.24
CA ALA A 15 18.55 -6.27 -0.61
C ALA A 15 18.56 -6.60 -2.11
N GLU A 16 17.48 -6.33 -2.85
CA GLU A 16 17.44 -6.57 -4.29
C GLU A 16 18.36 -5.60 -5.05
N PRO A 17 18.85 -5.99 -6.23
CA PRO A 17 19.65 -5.09 -7.06
C PRO A 17 18.90 -3.78 -7.36
N GLY A 18 19.58 -2.66 -7.22
CA GLY A 18 18.97 -1.35 -7.39
C GLY A 18 18.41 -0.74 -6.11
N GLY A 19 18.38 -1.50 -5.01
CA GLY A 19 17.92 -1.04 -3.71
C GLY A 19 16.39 -0.86 -3.63
N PRO A 20 15.91 -0.22 -2.57
CA PRO A 20 14.47 -0.06 -2.35
C PRO A 20 13.86 0.95 -3.33
N ALA A 21 12.66 0.65 -3.81
CA ALA A 21 11.88 1.60 -4.58
C ALA A 21 11.38 2.73 -3.67
N PRO A 22 11.10 3.93 -4.23
CA PRO A 22 10.62 5.05 -3.41
C PRO A 22 9.22 4.84 -2.82
N ARG A 23 8.42 3.94 -3.40
CA ARG A 23 7.08 3.60 -2.92
C ARG A 23 6.94 2.11 -2.78
N THR A 24 6.18 1.68 -1.79
CA THR A 24 5.94 0.27 -1.50
C THR A 24 4.44 0.04 -1.36
N ALA A 25 3.93 -0.95 -2.09
CA ALA A 25 2.56 -1.40 -1.95
C ALA A 25 2.46 -2.46 -0.86
N VAL A 26 1.44 -2.35 -0.04
CA VAL A 26 1.11 -3.36 0.97
C VAL A 26 -0.25 -3.92 0.61
N LEU A 27 -0.31 -5.22 0.38
CA LEU A 27 -1.54 -5.92 0.01
C LEU A 27 -1.78 -7.09 0.96
N THR A 28 -3.07 -7.36 1.22
CA THR A 28 -3.46 -8.54 1.97
C THR A 28 -3.69 -9.71 1.02
N CYS A 29 -3.32 -10.90 1.48
CA CYS A 29 -3.58 -12.13 0.72
C CYS A 29 -5.05 -12.56 0.75
N ASP A 30 -5.84 -12.01 1.67
CA ASP A 30 -7.24 -12.37 1.84
C ASP A 30 -8.16 -11.80 0.76
N ALA A 31 -7.67 -10.84 -0.01
CA ALA A 31 -8.43 -10.21 -1.08
C ALA A 31 -7.62 -10.32 -2.37
N PRO A 32 -7.74 -11.42 -3.12
CA PRO A 32 -6.88 -11.69 -4.28
C PRO A 32 -6.96 -10.64 -5.38
N GLU A 33 -8.04 -9.86 -5.43
CA GLU A 33 -8.18 -8.82 -6.43
C GLU A 33 -7.80 -7.43 -5.94
N SER A 34 -7.26 -7.33 -4.72
CA SER A 34 -6.88 -6.04 -4.14
C SER A 34 -5.82 -5.32 -4.98
N TRP A 35 -5.02 -6.05 -5.77
CA TRP A 35 -4.03 -5.44 -6.67
C TRP A 35 -4.66 -4.46 -7.67
N ARG A 36 -5.96 -4.62 -7.97
CA ARG A 36 -6.68 -3.71 -8.88
C ARG A 36 -6.81 -2.30 -8.32
N ALA A 37 -6.68 -2.16 -7.02
CA ALA A 37 -6.72 -0.85 -6.38
C ALA A 37 -5.40 -0.09 -6.53
N LEU A 38 -4.31 -0.77 -6.84
CA LEU A 38 -2.98 -0.16 -6.87
C LEU A 38 -2.87 1.05 -7.80
N PRO A 39 -3.36 1.01 -9.04
CA PRO A 39 -3.24 2.20 -9.91
C PRO A 39 -3.91 3.43 -9.32
N VAL A 40 -5.06 3.26 -8.67
CA VAL A 40 -5.79 4.37 -8.03
C VAL A 40 -5.01 4.89 -6.83
N LEU A 41 -4.50 3.99 -5.99
CA LEU A 41 -3.73 4.36 -4.81
C LEU A 41 -2.41 5.04 -5.19
N VAL A 42 -1.71 4.53 -6.20
CA VAL A 42 -0.48 5.16 -6.69
C VAL A 42 -0.76 6.57 -7.19
N ARG A 43 -1.84 6.74 -7.96
CA ARG A 43 -2.24 8.05 -8.47
C ARG A 43 -2.56 9.00 -7.32
N ALA A 44 -3.29 8.52 -6.32
CA ALA A 44 -3.62 9.33 -5.15
C ALA A 44 -2.38 9.77 -4.40
N LEU A 45 -1.40 8.90 -4.23
CA LEU A 45 -0.16 9.25 -3.55
C LEU A 45 0.67 10.25 -4.36
N ARG A 46 0.68 10.11 -5.69
CA ARG A 46 1.37 11.07 -6.56
C ARG A 46 0.74 12.45 -6.50
N ALA A 47 -0.58 12.52 -6.36
CA ALA A 47 -1.31 13.78 -6.25
C ALA A 47 -1.24 14.39 -4.86
N ALA A 48 -0.87 13.62 -3.84
CA ALA A 48 -0.78 14.08 -2.47
C ALA A 48 0.49 14.92 -2.24
N PRO A 49 0.49 15.78 -1.21
CA PRO A 49 1.70 16.52 -0.85
C PRO A 49 2.86 15.57 -0.53
N GLY A 50 4.10 16.04 -0.75
CA GLY A 50 5.29 15.25 -0.45
C GLY A 50 5.39 14.80 1.01
N SER A 51 4.73 15.51 1.92
CA SER A 51 4.67 15.16 3.33
C SER A 51 3.71 14.02 3.63
N CYS A 52 2.83 13.65 2.69
CA CYS A 52 1.90 12.53 2.88
C CYS A 52 2.68 11.22 2.89
N PRO A 53 2.62 10.44 3.98
CA PRO A 53 3.44 9.23 4.09
C PRO A 53 2.89 8.05 3.30
N GLY A 54 1.64 8.08 2.93
CA GLY A 54 1.01 7.00 2.18
C GLY A 54 -0.48 7.20 2.05
N VAL A 55 -1.10 6.35 1.23
CA VAL A 55 -2.55 6.32 1.00
C VAL A 55 -3.03 4.89 1.20
N CYS A 56 -4.22 4.75 1.77
CA CYS A 56 -4.83 3.45 2.04
C CYS A 56 -6.28 3.48 1.63
N ALA A 57 -6.83 2.30 1.34
CA ALA A 57 -8.25 2.16 1.04
C ALA A 57 -9.08 2.41 2.30
N LEU A 58 -10.24 3.01 2.12
CA LEU A 58 -11.22 3.22 3.17
C LEU A 58 -12.47 2.40 2.85
N ASP A 59 -12.84 1.51 3.77
CA ASP A 59 -14.03 0.70 3.66
C ASP A 59 -15.01 1.14 4.74
N GLY A 60 -16.02 1.94 4.35
CA GLY A 60 -16.90 2.58 5.31
C GLY A 60 -16.10 3.47 6.23
N ASP A 61 -16.09 3.14 7.52
CA ASP A 61 -15.32 3.87 8.53
C ASP A 61 -13.96 3.22 8.83
N HIS A 62 -13.63 2.12 8.15
CA HIS A 62 -12.41 1.37 8.43
C HIS A 62 -11.33 1.68 7.42
N VAL A 63 -10.19 2.18 7.91
CA VAL A 63 -9.01 2.36 7.08
C VAL A 63 -8.32 1.01 6.94
N GLN A 64 -8.12 0.58 5.70
CA GLN A 64 -7.48 -0.69 5.38
C GLN A 64 -5.98 -0.47 5.18
N TYR A 65 -5.23 -0.50 6.27
CA TYR A 65 -3.78 -0.26 6.22
C TYR A 65 -3.04 -1.30 5.40
N LEU A 66 -3.59 -2.51 5.29
CA LEU A 66 -3.01 -3.58 4.49
C LEU A 66 -3.48 -3.56 3.03
N LEU A 67 -4.05 -2.45 2.60
CA LEU A 67 -4.33 -2.16 1.21
C LEU A 67 -3.94 -0.71 0.97
N GLY A 68 -2.66 -0.48 0.74
CA GLY A 68 -2.15 0.86 0.64
C GLY A 68 -0.86 0.95 -0.16
N VAL A 69 -0.49 2.18 -0.48
CA VAL A 69 0.80 2.52 -1.10
C VAL A 69 1.46 3.55 -0.21
N TYR A 70 2.66 3.24 0.22
CA TYR A 70 3.39 4.05 1.19
C TYR A 70 4.70 4.55 0.58
N ARG A 71 5.17 5.71 1.06
CA ARG A 71 6.55 6.09 0.81
C ARG A 71 7.42 5.15 1.61
N THR A 72 8.33 4.46 0.91
CA THR A 72 9.08 3.34 1.49
C THR A 72 9.80 3.69 2.77
N MET A 73 10.47 4.84 2.81
CA MET A 73 11.21 5.23 4.02
C MET A 73 10.30 5.50 5.21
N ARG A 74 9.13 6.10 4.96
CA ARG A 74 8.16 6.38 6.02
C ARG A 74 7.57 5.09 6.57
N LEU A 75 7.28 4.14 5.68
CA LEU A 75 6.80 2.82 6.09
C LEU A 75 7.87 2.09 6.91
N HIS A 76 9.10 2.10 6.44
CA HIS A 76 10.21 1.44 7.14
C HIS A 76 10.40 2.00 8.56
N GLU A 77 10.40 3.31 8.70
CA GLU A 77 10.52 3.95 10.01
C GLU A 77 9.41 3.56 10.97
N ALA A 78 8.20 3.35 10.44
CA ALA A 78 7.06 2.97 11.25
C ALA A 78 7.13 1.52 11.74
N VAL A 79 7.54 0.59 10.87
CA VAL A 79 7.51 -0.84 11.19
C VAL A 79 8.82 -1.37 11.76
N ALA A 80 9.90 -0.62 11.61
CA ALA A 80 11.22 -1.01 12.12
C ALA A 80 11.97 0.21 12.66
N PRO A 81 11.40 0.89 13.66
CA PRO A 81 12.08 2.07 14.24
C PRO A 81 13.43 1.66 14.82
N GLY A 82 14.46 2.44 14.49
CA GLY A 82 15.82 2.12 14.93
C GLY A 82 16.43 0.91 14.25
N GLY A 83 15.80 0.42 13.17
CA GLY A 83 16.31 -0.70 12.38
C GLY A 83 15.85 -2.07 12.85
N GLY A 84 15.21 -2.18 14.02
CA GLY A 84 14.69 -3.45 14.53
C GLY A 84 13.18 -3.54 14.35
N PRO A 85 12.66 -4.70 13.88
CA PRO A 85 11.21 -4.85 13.70
C PRO A 85 10.48 -4.82 15.05
N LEU A 86 9.27 -4.25 15.02
CA LEU A 86 8.37 -4.29 16.17
C LEU A 86 7.70 -5.64 16.23
N ARG A 87 7.43 -6.13 17.45
CA ARG A 87 6.74 -7.39 17.71
C ARG A 87 5.48 -7.15 18.50
N ASP A 88 4.47 -7.99 18.24
CA ASP A 88 3.22 -8.00 19.02
C ASP A 88 2.51 -6.65 19.06
N VAL A 89 2.60 -5.89 17.97
CA VAL A 89 1.90 -4.62 17.80
C VAL A 89 0.92 -4.70 16.65
N SER A 90 -0.20 -4.01 16.78
CA SER A 90 -1.22 -4.00 15.73
C SER A 90 -0.81 -3.07 14.59
N VAL A 91 -1.20 -3.44 13.38
CA VAL A 91 -1.03 -2.61 12.19
C VAL A 91 -1.66 -1.23 12.40
N ARG A 92 -2.88 -1.21 12.93
CA ARG A 92 -3.62 0.03 13.19
C ARG A 92 -2.85 0.96 14.11
N ARG A 93 -2.26 0.41 15.15
CA ARG A 93 -1.51 1.21 16.11
C ARG A 93 -0.25 1.80 15.49
N VAL A 94 0.45 1.01 14.69
CA VAL A 94 1.72 1.42 14.09
C VAL A 94 1.49 2.34 12.90
N LEU A 95 0.69 1.92 11.92
CA LEU A 95 0.48 2.68 10.69
C LEU A 95 -0.52 3.82 10.87
N GLY A 96 -1.42 3.70 11.85
CA GLY A 96 -2.36 4.76 12.15
C GLY A 96 -1.72 6.06 12.62
N ARG A 97 -0.49 5.99 13.12
CA ARG A 97 0.25 7.17 13.57
C ARG A 97 0.94 7.92 12.44
N LEU A 98 1.00 7.32 11.25
CA LEU A 98 1.69 7.95 10.12
C LEU A 98 0.94 9.15 9.56
N GLY A 99 -0.38 9.19 9.69
CA GLY A 99 -1.18 10.22 9.07
C GLY A 99 -1.46 9.94 7.60
N VAL A 100 -1.76 8.69 7.27
CA VAL A 100 -2.07 8.29 5.89
C VAL A 100 -3.36 8.93 5.40
N GLN A 101 -3.46 9.14 4.09
CA GLN A 101 -4.68 9.59 3.45
C GLN A 101 -5.55 8.39 3.10
N ALA A 102 -6.83 8.46 3.43
CA ALA A 102 -7.78 7.40 3.12
C ALA A 102 -8.49 7.69 1.79
N VAL A 103 -8.64 6.65 0.97
CA VAL A 103 -9.31 6.72 -0.32
C VAL A 103 -10.50 5.78 -0.29
N GLY A 104 -11.71 6.31 -0.53
CA GLY A 104 -12.93 5.53 -0.42
C GLY A 104 -13.01 4.37 -1.41
N LEU A 105 -13.58 3.25 -0.97
CA LEU A 105 -13.77 2.06 -1.81
C LEU A 105 -14.65 2.32 -3.01
N GLY A 106 -15.59 3.26 -2.93
CA GLY A 106 -16.43 3.63 -4.06
C GLY A 106 -15.61 4.04 -5.28
N GLY A 107 -14.58 4.86 -5.07
CA GLY A 107 -13.66 5.27 -6.12
C GLY A 107 -12.81 4.11 -6.63
N LEU A 108 -12.36 3.24 -5.71
CA LEU A 108 -11.58 2.06 -6.08
C LEU A 108 -12.41 1.08 -6.88
N ALA A 109 -13.65 0.84 -6.47
CA ALA A 109 -14.56 -0.05 -7.19
C ALA A 109 -14.88 0.48 -8.59
N ALA A 110 -15.08 1.78 -8.74
CA ALA A 110 -15.30 2.41 -10.03
C ALA A 110 -14.09 2.23 -10.94
N ALA A 111 -12.90 2.46 -10.41
CA ALA A 111 -11.66 2.29 -11.18
C ALA A 111 -11.47 0.85 -11.64
N ALA A 112 -11.77 -0.11 -10.77
CA ALA A 112 -11.69 -1.53 -11.11
C ALA A 112 -12.71 -1.91 -12.18
N ARG A 113 -13.93 -1.37 -12.10
CA ARG A 113 -14.96 -1.60 -13.13
C ARG A 113 -14.56 -1.02 -14.47
N ASP A 114 -13.96 0.15 -14.48
CA ASP A 114 -13.49 0.77 -15.72
C ASP A 114 -12.47 -0.11 -16.42
N LEU A 115 -11.53 -0.69 -15.69
CA LEU A 115 -10.57 -1.63 -16.24
C LEU A 115 -11.28 -2.84 -16.86
N ASP A 116 -12.27 -3.40 -16.17
CA ASP A 116 -13.02 -4.55 -16.66
C ASP A 116 -13.84 -4.18 -17.90
N THR A 117 -14.54 -3.05 -17.88
CA THR A 117 -15.43 -2.61 -18.95
C THR A 117 -14.69 -2.34 -20.25
N TRP A 118 -13.50 -1.79 -20.17
CA TRP A 118 -12.73 -1.47 -21.36
C TRP A 118 -11.95 -2.65 -21.92
N GLY A 119 -12.03 -3.81 -21.25
CA GLY A 119 -11.16 -4.92 -21.59
C GLY A 119 -9.71 -4.62 -21.26
N GLU A 120 -9.47 -3.58 -20.51
CA GLU A 120 -8.13 -3.13 -20.14
C GLU A 120 -7.38 -4.17 -19.33
N VAL A 121 -8.10 -5.04 -18.65
CA VAL A 121 -7.47 -6.11 -17.88
C VAL A 121 -6.62 -6.97 -18.81
N ARG A 122 -7.15 -7.35 -19.96
CA ARG A 122 -6.39 -8.15 -20.93
C ARG A 122 -5.27 -7.35 -21.58
N ALA A 123 -5.56 -6.14 -21.99
CA ALA A 123 -4.56 -5.27 -22.60
C ALA A 123 -3.44 -4.99 -21.61
N TRP A 124 -3.82 -4.73 -20.38
CA TRP A 124 -2.87 -4.47 -19.30
C TRP A 124 -2.04 -5.70 -18.98
N ASP A 125 -2.65 -6.88 -18.92
CA ASP A 125 -1.93 -8.13 -18.71
C ASP A 125 -0.94 -8.40 -19.83
N SER A 126 -1.32 -8.07 -21.07
CA SER A 126 -0.44 -8.26 -22.23
C SER A 126 0.77 -7.33 -22.21
N SER A 127 0.64 -6.16 -21.59
CA SER A 127 1.70 -5.16 -21.55
C SER A 127 2.73 -5.39 -20.45
N ARG A 128 2.48 -6.36 -19.58
CA ARG A 128 3.41 -6.66 -18.49
C ARG A 128 4.54 -7.56 -18.88
#